data_7b736d471e59bf8fcf0ed8b30eb28ed2
#
_entry.id   7b736d471e59bf8fcf0ed8b30eb28ed2
#
_cell.length_a   1.000
_cell.length_b   1.000
_cell.length_c   1.000
_cell.angle_alpha   90.00
_cell.angle_beta   90.00
_cell.angle_gamma   90.00
#
_symmetry.space_group_name_H-M   'P 1'
#
loop_
_entity.id
_entity.type
_entity.pdbx_description
1 polymer ?
#
loop_
_entity_poly.entity_id
_entity_poly.type
_entity_poly.pdbx_seq_one_letter_code
_entity_poly.pdbx_strand_id
1 'polypeptide(L)'
;MNTLPSISAQINEDKIHKAIQENFASLAPSFFTLTSNWFIRAYDHYKDIDKFVIIIYLIHQDLIYFRQNGLKIDYETFYKNKSIEINKINISDISKDLGIPKESIRRKVLELEKQQVIKRSGKKIFVVRDTLYSAKAVETLTEVATILYLSLIHI
;
A
#
# COMPACT_ATOMS: atom_id res chain seq x y z
N MET A 1 -14.50 16.67 26.44
CA MET A 1 -14.11 16.53 25.04
C MET A 1 -14.79 15.27 24.50
N ASN A 2 -15.76 15.42 23.60
CA ASN A 2 -16.37 14.27 22.94
C ASN A 2 -15.32 13.69 21.96
N THR A 3 -14.69 12.62 22.34
CA THR A 3 -13.89 11.81 21.42
C THR A 3 -14.85 11.13 20.46
N LEU A 4 -14.70 11.39 19.16
CA LEU A 4 -15.43 10.65 18.15
C LEU A 4 -15.18 9.15 18.38
N PRO A 5 -16.21 8.28 18.33
CA PRO A 5 -16.02 6.85 18.43
C PRO A 5 -15.09 6.38 17.32
N SER A 6 -14.31 5.32 17.57
CA SER A 6 -13.43 4.74 16.54
C SER A 6 -14.27 4.34 15.31
N ILE A 7 -13.67 4.39 14.12
CA ILE A 7 -14.34 4.00 12.87
C ILE A 7 -14.94 2.59 13.00
N SER A 8 -14.22 1.66 13.65
CA SER A 8 -14.71 0.30 13.93
C SER A 8 -15.97 0.25 14.80
N ALA A 9 -16.21 1.24 15.66
CA ALA A 9 -17.43 1.33 16.45
C ALA A 9 -18.62 1.93 15.69
N GLN A 10 -18.38 2.56 14.54
CA GLN A 10 -19.39 3.18 13.68
C GLN A 10 -19.82 2.25 12.54
N ILE A 11 -19.04 1.23 12.21
CA ILE A 11 -19.25 0.32 11.09
C ILE A 11 -19.66 -1.04 11.64
N ASN A 12 -20.84 -1.49 11.24
CA ASN A 12 -21.30 -2.86 11.53
C ASN A 12 -20.83 -3.78 10.38
N GLU A 13 -19.80 -4.57 10.64
CA GLU A 13 -19.18 -5.49 9.66
C GLU A 13 -20.19 -6.50 9.09
N ASP A 14 -21.11 -7.03 9.92
CA ASP A 14 -22.12 -8.00 9.47
C ASP A 14 -23.10 -7.39 8.46
N LYS A 15 -23.50 -6.12 8.70
CA LYS A 15 -24.37 -5.40 7.76
C LYS A 15 -23.66 -5.15 6.43
N ILE A 16 -22.39 -4.75 6.48
CA ILE A 16 -21.58 -4.54 5.26
C ILE A 16 -21.43 -5.86 4.51
N HIS A 17 -21.09 -6.94 5.20
CA HIS A 17 -20.94 -8.27 4.59
C HIS A 17 -22.23 -8.69 3.88
N LYS A 18 -23.38 -8.57 4.56
CA LYS A 18 -24.68 -8.88 4.00
C LYS A 18 -24.98 -8.02 2.75
N ALA A 19 -24.75 -6.70 2.84
CA ALA A 19 -25.01 -5.79 1.74
C ALA A 19 -24.13 -6.09 0.52
N ILE A 20 -22.86 -6.45 0.73
CA ILE A 20 -21.97 -6.87 -0.36
C ILE A 20 -22.47 -8.17 -1.00
N GLN A 21 -22.92 -9.14 -0.20
CA GLN A 21 -23.48 -10.40 -0.74
C GLN A 21 -24.75 -10.14 -1.56
N GLU A 22 -25.67 -9.33 -1.07
CA GLU A 22 -26.94 -9.01 -1.74
C GLU A 22 -26.72 -8.20 -3.04
N ASN A 23 -25.68 -7.36 -3.08
CA ASN A 23 -25.36 -6.49 -4.21
C ASN A 23 -24.11 -6.94 -5.00
N PHE A 24 -23.69 -8.19 -4.86
CA PHE A 24 -22.44 -8.70 -5.42
C PHE A 24 -22.30 -8.45 -6.93
N ALA A 25 -23.34 -8.75 -7.71
CA ALA A 25 -23.31 -8.57 -9.16
C ALA A 25 -23.15 -7.10 -9.59
N SER A 26 -23.58 -6.16 -8.76
CA SER A 26 -23.45 -4.71 -8.99
C SER A 26 -22.05 -4.19 -8.60
N LEU A 27 -21.51 -4.67 -7.50
CA LEU A 27 -20.25 -4.15 -6.93
C LEU A 27 -19.01 -4.86 -7.45
N ALA A 28 -19.08 -6.18 -7.67
CA ALA A 28 -17.95 -6.99 -8.06
C ALA A 28 -17.28 -6.55 -9.37
N PRO A 29 -17.98 -6.15 -10.45
CA PRO A 29 -17.33 -5.67 -11.66
C PRO A 29 -16.40 -4.48 -11.41
N SER A 30 -16.84 -3.50 -10.61
CA SER A 30 -16.05 -2.31 -10.28
C SER A 30 -14.80 -2.69 -9.46
N PHE A 31 -14.97 -3.56 -8.47
CA PHE A 31 -13.86 -4.06 -7.66
C PHE A 31 -12.83 -4.85 -8.49
N PHE A 32 -13.30 -5.75 -9.35
CA PHE A 32 -12.38 -6.52 -10.20
C PHE A 32 -11.69 -5.65 -11.24
N THR A 33 -12.37 -4.67 -11.83
CA THR A 33 -11.77 -3.69 -12.75
C THR A 33 -10.67 -2.89 -12.04
N LEU A 34 -10.96 -2.35 -10.87
CA LEU A 34 -9.99 -1.61 -10.07
C LEU A 34 -8.76 -2.48 -9.77
N THR A 35 -8.97 -3.69 -9.25
CA THR A 35 -7.90 -4.60 -8.84
C THR A 35 -7.04 -5.02 -10.05
N SER A 36 -7.68 -5.39 -11.16
CA SER A 36 -6.99 -5.79 -12.38
C SER A 36 -6.14 -4.63 -12.94
N ASN A 37 -6.72 -3.44 -13.04
CA ASN A 37 -6.01 -2.26 -13.52
C ASN A 37 -4.80 -1.92 -12.63
N TRP A 38 -4.95 -2.07 -11.32
CA TRP A 38 -3.86 -1.83 -10.38
C TRP A 38 -2.71 -2.81 -10.57
N PHE A 39 -3.01 -4.12 -10.70
CA PHE A 39 -2.00 -5.14 -10.96
C PHE A 39 -1.33 -4.99 -12.33
N ILE A 40 -2.10 -4.67 -13.38
CA ILE A 40 -1.56 -4.42 -14.72
C ILE A 40 -0.57 -3.25 -14.68
N ARG A 41 -0.95 -2.11 -14.08
CA ARG A 41 -0.06 -0.94 -13.94
C ARG A 41 1.20 -1.27 -13.15
N ALA A 42 1.06 -2.02 -12.05
CA ALA A 42 2.19 -2.44 -11.25
C ALA A 42 3.15 -3.34 -12.03
N TYR A 43 2.60 -4.31 -12.76
CA TYR A 43 3.39 -5.20 -13.59
C TYR A 43 4.07 -4.46 -14.75
N ASP A 44 3.36 -3.57 -15.42
CA ASP A 44 3.91 -2.79 -16.53
C ASP A 44 5.08 -1.91 -16.10
N HIS A 45 5.02 -1.37 -14.89
CA HIS A 45 6.08 -0.52 -14.36
C HIS A 45 7.28 -1.33 -13.85
N TYR A 46 7.04 -2.34 -13.01
CA TYR A 46 8.11 -3.10 -12.36
C TYR A 46 8.54 -4.36 -13.11
N LYS A 47 7.72 -4.84 -14.07
CA LYS A 47 7.87 -6.11 -14.81
C LYS A 47 8.01 -7.34 -13.90
N ASP A 48 7.59 -7.19 -12.63
CA ASP A 48 7.76 -8.21 -11.59
C ASP A 48 6.87 -7.86 -10.38
N ILE A 49 5.93 -8.74 -10.09
CA ILE A 49 4.99 -8.53 -8.97
C ILE A 49 5.71 -8.59 -7.62
N ASP A 50 6.70 -9.43 -7.44
CA ASP A 50 7.46 -9.50 -6.17
C ASP A 50 8.14 -8.16 -5.87
N LYS A 51 8.72 -7.50 -6.89
CA LYS A 51 9.30 -6.16 -6.71
C LYS A 51 8.26 -5.15 -6.24
N PHE A 52 7.09 -5.17 -6.87
CA PHE A 52 5.99 -4.31 -6.48
C PHE A 52 5.54 -4.55 -5.04
N VAL A 53 5.35 -5.83 -4.65
CA VAL A 53 4.97 -6.21 -3.28
C VAL A 53 6.01 -5.76 -2.26
N ILE A 54 7.31 -5.90 -2.57
CA ILE A 54 8.40 -5.42 -1.70
C ILE A 54 8.31 -3.90 -1.51
N ILE A 55 8.06 -3.14 -2.58
CA ILE A 55 7.96 -1.66 -2.49
C ILE A 55 6.75 -1.26 -1.65
N ILE A 56 5.57 -1.86 -1.91
CA ILE A 56 4.36 -1.59 -1.12
C ILE A 56 4.58 -1.92 0.36
N TYR A 57 5.25 -3.04 0.66
CA TYR A 57 5.60 -3.40 2.03
C TYR A 57 6.46 -2.31 2.70
N LEU A 58 7.51 -1.83 2.02
CA LEU A 58 8.38 -0.78 2.56
C LEU A 58 7.62 0.54 2.80
N ILE A 59 6.80 0.96 1.84
CA ILE A 59 5.94 2.16 1.99
C ILE A 59 4.96 2.00 3.15
N HIS A 60 4.33 0.83 3.27
CA HIS A 60 3.40 0.53 4.35
C HIS A 60 4.07 0.62 5.73
N GLN A 61 5.28 0.09 5.86
CA GLN A 61 6.05 0.18 7.11
C GLN A 61 6.39 1.64 7.47
N ASP A 62 6.72 2.46 6.49
CA ASP A 62 6.94 3.89 6.70
C ASP A 62 5.65 4.59 7.18
N LEU A 63 4.50 4.31 6.55
CA LEU A 63 3.21 4.89 6.93
C LEU A 63 2.75 4.42 8.32
N ILE A 64 2.99 3.15 8.68
CA ILE A 64 2.74 2.64 10.04
C ILE A 64 3.56 3.44 11.06
N TYR A 65 4.84 3.65 10.80
CA TYR A 65 5.70 4.43 11.67
C TYR A 65 5.16 5.84 11.90
N PHE A 66 4.77 6.57 10.82
CA PHE A 66 4.17 7.90 10.95
C PHE A 66 2.93 7.86 11.84
N ARG A 67 2.03 6.92 11.61
CA ARG A 67 0.80 6.77 12.41
C ARG A 67 1.10 6.48 13.88
N GLN A 68 2.02 5.56 14.16
CA GLN A 68 2.36 5.18 15.54
C GLN A 68 3.03 6.30 16.33
N ASN A 69 3.76 7.17 15.67
CA ASN A 69 4.43 8.33 16.28
C ASN A 69 3.58 9.61 16.23
N GLY A 70 2.31 9.53 15.84
CA GLY A 70 1.42 10.69 15.77
C GLY A 70 1.84 11.75 14.74
N LEU A 71 2.71 11.38 13.81
CA LEU A 71 3.22 12.28 12.77
C LEU A 71 2.19 12.38 11.64
N LYS A 72 1.65 13.57 11.43
CA LYS A 72 0.78 13.85 10.28
C LYS A 72 1.67 14.17 9.08
N ILE A 73 1.47 13.43 8.01
CA ILE A 73 2.13 13.67 6.74
C ILE A 73 1.08 13.65 5.63
N ASP A 74 1.06 14.69 4.81
CA ASP A 74 0.24 14.71 3.61
C ASP A 74 0.94 14.00 2.45
N TYR A 75 0.16 13.74 1.40
CA TYR A 75 0.63 13.02 0.22
C TYR A 75 1.84 13.68 -0.44
N GLU A 76 1.80 15.00 -0.66
CA GLU A 76 2.88 15.71 -1.32
C GLU A 76 4.16 15.68 -0.49
N THR A 77 4.06 15.95 0.81
CA THR A 77 5.21 15.90 1.72
C THR A 77 5.79 14.50 1.80
N PHE A 78 4.95 13.46 1.81
CA PHE A 78 5.41 12.07 1.81
C PHE A 78 6.27 11.74 0.58
N TYR A 79 5.86 12.17 -0.62
CA TYR A 79 6.57 11.86 -1.86
C TYR A 79 7.69 12.84 -2.21
N LYS A 80 7.62 14.10 -1.75
CA LYS A 80 8.72 15.08 -1.92
C LYS A 80 9.93 14.80 -1.03
N ASN A 81 9.72 14.22 0.14
CA ASN A 81 10.81 13.85 1.05
C ASN A 81 11.54 12.61 0.52
N LYS A 82 12.67 12.83 -0.14
CA LYS A 82 13.45 11.84 -0.91
C LYS A 82 13.83 10.57 -0.17
N SER A 83 14.06 10.63 1.14
CA SER A 83 14.24 9.47 2.01
C SER A 83 14.11 9.91 3.46
N ILE A 84 13.12 9.41 4.15
CA ILE A 84 13.13 9.46 5.60
C ILE A 84 13.64 8.10 6.05
N GLU A 85 14.81 8.08 6.69
CA GLU A 85 15.41 6.87 7.27
C GLU A 85 14.63 6.45 8.53
N ILE A 86 13.38 5.98 8.35
CA ILE A 86 12.45 5.77 9.44
C ILE A 86 12.58 4.38 10.02
N ASN A 87 12.66 3.36 9.18
CA ASN A 87 12.63 1.98 9.63
C ASN A 87 13.91 1.19 9.31
N LYS A 88 14.35 0.41 10.31
CA LYS A 88 15.50 -0.50 10.18
C LYS A 88 15.09 -1.82 9.53
N ILE A 89 14.39 -1.78 8.41
CA ILE A 89 13.92 -2.97 7.70
C ILE A 89 15.09 -3.64 6.99
N ASN A 90 15.22 -4.93 7.13
CA ASN A 90 16.25 -5.73 6.47
C ASN A 90 15.62 -6.87 5.64
N ILE A 91 16.45 -7.55 4.84
CA ILE A 91 16.01 -8.65 3.96
C ILE A 91 15.30 -9.78 4.73
N SER A 92 15.72 -10.06 5.97
CA SER A 92 15.10 -11.12 6.77
C SER A 92 13.70 -10.75 7.22
N ASP A 93 13.47 -9.48 7.57
CA ASP A 93 12.16 -8.97 7.96
C ASP A 93 11.20 -9.06 6.78
N ILE A 94 11.60 -8.56 5.61
CA ILE A 94 10.81 -8.63 4.37
C ILE A 94 10.46 -10.09 4.03
N SER A 95 11.44 -10.98 4.08
CA SER A 95 11.25 -12.40 3.77
C SER A 95 10.25 -13.07 4.72
N LYS A 96 10.35 -12.77 6.02
CA LYS A 96 9.47 -13.32 7.04
C LYS A 96 8.03 -12.83 6.85
N ASP A 97 7.86 -11.53 6.68
CA ASP A 97 6.54 -10.89 6.67
C ASP A 97 5.79 -11.15 5.36
N LEU A 98 6.51 -11.24 4.22
CA LEU A 98 5.90 -11.51 2.91
C LEU A 98 5.84 -13.00 2.57
N GLY A 99 6.48 -13.89 3.33
CA GLY A 99 6.54 -15.32 3.02
C GLY A 99 7.36 -15.64 1.75
N ILE A 100 8.16 -14.70 1.25
CA ILE A 100 8.99 -14.89 0.05
C ILE A 100 10.39 -15.37 0.46
N PRO A 101 10.97 -16.39 -0.21
CA PRO A 101 12.30 -16.88 0.13
C PRO A 101 13.35 -15.78 0.18
N LYS A 102 14.20 -15.80 1.20
CA LYS A 102 15.20 -14.74 1.48
C LYS A 102 16.12 -14.45 0.29
N GLU A 103 16.49 -15.48 -0.47
CA GLU A 103 17.34 -15.32 -1.64
C GLU A 103 16.62 -14.62 -2.80
N SER A 104 15.31 -14.91 -2.96
CA SER A 104 14.47 -14.18 -3.91
C SER A 104 14.36 -12.69 -3.53
N ILE A 105 14.09 -12.39 -2.26
CA ILE A 105 14.08 -11.00 -1.76
C ILE A 105 15.44 -10.33 -2.03
N ARG A 106 16.56 -11.01 -1.72
CA ARG A 106 17.91 -10.44 -1.95
C ARG A 106 18.12 -10.04 -3.40
N ARG A 107 17.77 -10.93 -4.34
CA ARG A 107 17.88 -10.66 -5.78
C ARG A 107 17.00 -9.48 -6.19
N LYS A 108 15.72 -9.46 -5.79
CA LYS A 108 14.79 -8.37 -6.14
C LYS A 108 15.22 -7.04 -5.56
N VAL A 109 15.69 -7.03 -4.31
CA VAL A 109 16.24 -5.82 -3.66
C VAL A 109 17.47 -5.29 -4.43
N LEU A 110 18.37 -6.16 -4.88
CA LEU A 110 19.49 -5.75 -5.71
C LEU A 110 19.07 -5.15 -7.05
N GLU A 111 18.04 -5.72 -7.69
CA GLU A 111 17.50 -5.19 -8.94
C GLU A 111 16.83 -3.82 -8.73
N LEU A 112 16.05 -3.66 -7.69
CA LEU A 112 15.40 -2.38 -7.32
C LEU A 112 16.44 -1.30 -6.94
N GLU A 113 17.53 -1.69 -6.30
CA GLU A 113 18.64 -0.77 -6.00
C GLU A 113 19.35 -0.30 -7.28
N LYS A 114 19.59 -1.19 -8.24
CA LYS A 114 20.12 -0.84 -9.57
C LYS A 114 19.19 0.11 -10.33
N GLN A 115 17.88 -0.05 -10.16
CA GLN A 115 16.86 0.83 -10.74
C GLN A 115 16.68 2.15 -9.96
N GLN A 116 17.45 2.35 -8.88
CA GLN A 116 17.38 3.52 -7.99
C GLN A 116 16.01 3.71 -7.29
N VAL A 117 15.18 2.67 -7.25
CA VAL A 117 13.88 2.70 -6.56
C VAL A 117 14.05 2.54 -5.06
N ILE A 118 15.11 1.85 -4.65
CA ILE A 118 15.50 1.71 -3.25
C ILE A 118 16.98 2.05 -3.05
N LYS A 119 17.33 2.35 -1.81
CA LYS A 119 18.74 2.50 -1.35
C LYS A 119 18.99 1.59 -0.17
N ARG A 120 20.25 1.19 0.01
CA ARG A 120 20.69 0.46 1.19
C ARG A 120 21.73 1.26 1.95
N SER A 121 21.64 1.22 3.28
CA SER A 121 22.65 1.71 4.21
C SER A 121 22.96 0.61 5.20
N GLY A 122 24.08 -0.08 4.98
CA GLY A 122 24.40 -1.33 5.70
C GLY A 122 23.37 -2.42 5.46
N LYS A 123 22.67 -2.86 6.52
CA LYS A 123 21.60 -3.85 6.44
C LYS A 123 20.19 -3.26 6.23
N LYS A 124 20.08 -1.94 6.23
CA LYS A 124 18.79 -1.23 6.13
C LYS A 124 18.44 -0.94 4.68
N ILE A 125 17.15 -0.98 4.37
CA ILE A 125 16.58 -0.76 3.05
C ILE A 125 15.60 0.41 3.12
N PHE A 126 15.69 1.35 2.17
CA PHE A 126 14.87 2.55 2.10
C PHE A 126 14.30 2.71 0.70
N VAL A 127 13.08 3.18 0.61
CA VAL A 127 12.46 3.54 -0.67
C VAL A 127 12.90 4.94 -1.08
N VAL A 128 13.28 5.11 -2.34
CA VAL A 128 13.54 6.41 -2.96
C VAL A 128 12.23 6.93 -3.53
N ARG A 129 11.53 7.75 -2.78
CA ARG A 129 10.12 8.09 -3.04
C ARG A 129 9.89 8.93 -4.28
N ASP A 130 10.85 9.76 -4.67
CA ASP A 130 10.79 10.58 -5.89
C ASP A 130 10.83 9.76 -7.19
N THR A 131 11.26 8.50 -7.12
CA THR A 131 11.24 7.56 -8.24
C THR A 131 9.99 6.68 -8.28
N LEU A 132 9.15 6.74 -7.25
CA LEU A 132 7.94 5.96 -7.19
C LEU A 132 6.92 6.50 -8.19
N TYR A 133 6.26 5.60 -8.88
CA TYR A 133 5.10 5.92 -9.72
C TYR A 133 3.90 6.30 -8.85
N SER A 134 4.01 7.47 -8.23
CA SER A 134 3.11 7.96 -7.19
C SER A 134 1.84 8.60 -7.74
N ALA A 135 1.88 9.06 -9.01
CA ALA A 135 0.81 9.87 -9.58
C ALA A 135 -0.58 9.23 -9.54
N LYS A 136 -0.65 7.90 -9.43
CA LYS A 136 -1.92 7.16 -9.40
C LYS A 136 -2.31 6.60 -8.04
N ALA A 137 -1.56 6.85 -6.99
CA ALA A 137 -1.91 6.36 -5.66
C ALA A 137 -3.17 7.06 -5.13
N VAL A 138 -3.28 8.38 -5.30
CA VAL A 138 -4.47 9.14 -4.90
C VAL A 138 -5.67 8.74 -5.75
N GLU A 139 -5.51 8.60 -7.07
CA GLU A 139 -6.58 8.12 -7.96
C GLU A 139 -7.09 6.76 -7.51
N THR A 140 -6.18 5.80 -7.25
CA THR A 140 -6.55 4.45 -6.79
C THR A 140 -7.27 4.50 -5.43
N LEU A 141 -6.80 5.30 -4.48
CA LEU A 141 -7.47 5.48 -3.18
C LEU A 141 -8.86 6.12 -3.34
N THR A 142 -9.00 7.07 -4.28
CA THR A 142 -10.28 7.69 -4.60
C THR A 142 -11.24 6.66 -5.20
N GLU A 143 -10.79 5.83 -6.12
CA GLU A 143 -11.59 4.75 -6.71
C GLU A 143 -12.05 3.74 -5.64
N VAL A 144 -11.15 3.32 -4.72
CA VAL A 144 -11.49 2.46 -3.59
C VAL A 144 -12.54 3.11 -2.70
N ALA A 145 -12.33 4.37 -2.33
CA ALA A 145 -13.29 5.12 -1.51
C ALA A 145 -14.66 5.26 -2.20
N THR A 146 -14.68 5.46 -3.52
CA THR A 146 -15.92 5.54 -4.30
C THR A 146 -16.67 4.21 -4.30
N ILE A 147 -15.98 3.08 -4.49
CA ILE A 147 -16.60 1.75 -4.44
C ILE A 147 -17.18 1.48 -3.06
N LEU A 148 -16.43 1.81 -1.99
CA LEU A 148 -16.90 1.66 -0.61
C LEU A 148 -18.12 2.57 -0.34
N TYR A 149 -18.10 3.82 -0.82
CA TYR A 149 -19.23 4.73 -0.68
C TYR A 149 -20.48 4.21 -1.39
N LEU A 150 -20.33 3.73 -2.63
CA LEU A 150 -21.44 3.13 -3.38
C LEU A 150 -22.00 1.88 -2.68
N SER A 151 -21.15 1.07 -2.06
CA SER A 151 -21.60 -0.08 -1.27
C SER A 151 -22.39 0.32 -0.01
N LEU A 152 -22.09 1.49 0.56
CA LEU A 152 -22.76 2.02 1.75
C LEU A 152 -24.12 2.68 1.43
N ILE A 153 -24.30 3.24 0.23
CA ILE A 153 -25.58 3.86 -0.19
C ILE A 153 -26.68 2.82 -0.35
N HIS A 154 -26.33 1.58 -0.62
CA HIS A 154 -27.27 0.47 -0.79
C HIS A 154 -27.56 -0.29 0.50
N ILE A 155 -27.06 0.19 1.65
CA ILE A 155 -27.34 -0.33 3.01
C ILE A 155 -28.41 0.52 3.67
#